data_1a902d6713b5c8e6b0326e3deb5cb593
#
_entry.id   1a902d6713b5c8e6b0326e3deb5cb593
#
_cell.length_a   1.000
_cell.length_b   1.000
_cell.length_c   1.000
_cell.angle_alpha   90.00
_cell.angle_beta   90.00
_cell.angle_gamma   90.00
#
_symmetry.space_group_name_H-M   'P 1'
#
loop_
_entity.id
_entity.type
_entity.pdbx_description
1 polymer ?
#
loop_
_entity_poly.entity_id
_entity_poly.type
_entity_poly.pdbx_seq_one_letter_code
_entity_poly.pdbx_strand_id
1 'polypeptide(L)'
;MAEIGLRLGADVPFFLRGHNAWVEGIGENITPLTGDTQLAAADFLVVKPPAGLPTDAIFSAADLKRDTEAATMRGFAANAYGFGHNDLQPVAQRLCPGVTQALNWLETHQLQGRMTGSGSAVFAQVQHALDLAKVQESAPEHWQVRLCSNLGVHPLAGWATA
;
A
#
# COMPACT_ATOMS: atom_id res chain seq x y z
N MET A 1 -17.16 18.16 -5.06
CA MET A 1 -16.17 17.71 -4.05
C MET A 1 -15.07 16.85 -4.67
N ALA A 2 -15.38 15.77 -5.41
CA ALA A 2 -14.35 14.91 -6.03
C ALA A 2 -13.43 15.65 -7.02
N GLU A 3 -13.97 16.53 -7.89
CA GLU A 3 -13.14 17.33 -8.82
C GLU A 3 -12.17 18.29 -8.10
N ILE A 4 -12.63 18.92 -7.02
CA ILE A 4 -11.76 19.78 -6.20
C ILE A 4 -10.69 18.93 -5.52
N GLY A 5 -11.07 17.76 -5.01
CA GLY A 5 -10.14 16.79 -4.40
C GLY A 5 -9.04 16.37 -5.36
N LEU A 6 -9.39 16.04 -6.61
CA LEU A 6 -8.43 15.62 -7.64
C LEU A 6 -7.40 16.72 -7.97
N ARG A 7 -7.80 17.98 -7.91
CA ARG A 7 -6.89 19.12 -8.12
C ARG A 7 -5.89 19.31 -6.96
N LEU A 8 -6.21 18.77 -5.78
CA LEU A 8 -5.33 18.80 -4.60
C LEU A 8 -4.37 17.59 -4.56
N GLY A 9 -4.77 16.47 -5.17
CA GLY A 9 -3.95 15.27 -5.27
C GLY A 9 -4.74 14.07 -5.76
N ALA A 10 -4.08 13.13 -6.41
CA ALA A 10 -4.66 11.94 -7.01
C ALA A 10 -5.42 11.06 -5.99
N ASP A 11 -4.92 10.95 -4.77
CA ASP A 11 -5.49 10.09 -3.71
C ASP A 11 -6.63 10.77 -2.94
N VAL A 12 -6.78 12.11 -3.04
CA VAL A 12 -7.78 12.85 -2.26
C VAL A 12 -9.22 12.41 -2.53
N PRO A 13 -9.65 12.12 -3.78
CA PRO A 13 -11.00 11.63 -4.05
C PRO A 13 -11.31 10.30 -3.35
N PHE A 14 -10.33 9.39 -3.26
CA PHE A 14 -10.47 8.12 -2.55
C PHE A 14 -10.74 8.35 -1.06
N PHE A 15 -9.94 9.17 -0.39
CA PHE A 15 -10.14 9.47 1.03
C PHE A 15 -11.45 10.22 1.32
N LEU A 16 -11.90 11.09 0.41
CA LEU A 16 -13.19 11.76 0.54
C LEU A 16 -14.38 10.79 0.47
N ARG A 17 -14.26 9.70 -0.28
CA ARG A 17 -15.28 8.64 -0.33
C ARG A 17 -15.29 7.78 0.94
N GLY A 18 -14.15 7.59 1.55
CA GLY A 18 -14.01 6.95 2.85
C GLY A 18 -14.32 5.45 2.89
N HIS A 19 -14.35 4.77 1.75
CA HIS A 19 -14.58 3.33 1.65
C HIS A 19 -13.53 2.68 0.75
N ASN A 20 -13.30 1.38 0.95
CA ASN A 20 -12.45 0.61 0.05
C ASN A 20 -13.00 0.66 -1.37
N ALA A 21 -12.11 0.86 -2.33
CA ALA A 21 -12.48 1.03 -3.72
C ALA A 21 -11.42 0.48 -4.68
N TRP A 22 -11.86 0.09 -5.84
CA TRP A 22 -11.03 -0.10 -7.02
C TRP A 22 -10.82 1.26 -7.68
N VAL A 23 -9.57 1.62 -7.88
CA VAL A 23 -9.19 2.96 -8.38
C VAL A 23 -8.40 2.79 -9.68
N GLU A 24 -8.78 3.53 -10.72
CA GLU A 24 -8.18 3.51 -12.04
C GLU A 24 -7.88 4.95 -12.52
N GLY A 25 -7.13 5.03 -13.64
CA GLY A 25 -6.67 6.31 -14.16
C GLY A 25 -5.57 6.91 -13.30
N ILE A 26 -5.65 8.21 -13.05
CA ILE A 26 -4.78 8.93 -12.12
C ILE A 26 -5.37 9.04 -10.71
N GLY A 27 -6.47 8.29 -10.41
CA GLY A 27 -7.18 8.34 -9.13
C GLY A 27 -8.62 8.85 -9.24
N GLU A 28 -9.09 9.21 -10.45
CA GLU A 28 -10.41 9.77 -10.70
C GLU A 28 -11.51 8.72 -10.85
N ASN A 29 -11.19 7.55 -11.35
CA ASN A 29 -12.15 6.47 -11.57
C ASN A 29 -12.22 5.57 -10.34
N ILE A 30 -13.21 5.80 -9.50
CA ILE A 30 -13.34 5.12 -8.20
C ILE A 30 -14.60 4.26 -8.20
N THR A 31 -14.43 2.94 -8.12
CA THR A 31 -15.51 1.96 -8.00
C THR A 31 -15.48 1.37 -6.59
N PRO A 32 -16.52 1.58 -5.75
CA PRO A 32 -16.56 1.01 -4.41
C PRO A 32 -16.50 -0.52 -4.42
N LEU A 33 -15.76 -1.11 -3.50
CA LEU A 33 -15.75 -2.55 -3.28
C LEU A 33 -16.95 -2.95 -2.42
N THR A 34 -17.86 -3.73 -3.02
CA THR A 34 -19.09 -4.16 -2.37
C THR A 34 -19.39 -5.63 -2.68
N GLY A 35 -20.24 -6.27 -1.87
CA GLY A 35 -20.60 -7.67 -2.07
C GLY A 35 -19.36 -8.58 -2.12
N ASP A 36 -19.24 -9.37 -3.17
CA ASP A 36 -18.16 -10.35 -3.37
C ASP A 36 -16.76 -9.72 -3.54
N THR A 37 -16.68 -8.41 -3.75
CA THR A 37 -15.40 -7.68 -3.83
C THR A 37 -15.00 -7.03 -2.51
N GLN A 38 -15.85 -7.11 -1.48
CA GLN A 38 -15.58 -6.52 -0.18
C GLN A 38 -14.36 -7.21 0.48
N LEU A 39 -13.46 -6.40 1.03
CA LEU A 39 -12.29 -6.91 1.73
C LEU A 39 -12.65 -7.52 3.08
N ALA A 40 -12.18 -8.74 3.33
CA ALA A 40 -12.24 -9.33 4.67
C ALA A 40 -11.32 -8.58 5.64
N ALA A 41 -11.57 -8.75 6.94
CA ALA A 41 -10.66 -8.25 7.97
C ALA A 41 -9.30 -8.96 7.85
N ALA A 42 -8.22 -8.20 7.90
CA ALA A 42 -6.86 -8.71 7.85
C ALA A 42 -5.90 -7.78 8.58
N ASP A 43 -4.84 -8.37 9.11
CA ASP A 43 -3.77 -7.64 9.78
C ASP A 43 -2.55 -7.54 8.87
N PHE A 44 -1.84 -6.43 8.99
CA PHE A 44 -0.66 -6.13 8.21
C PHE A 44 0.46 -5.62 9.10
N LEU A 45 1.67 -6.12 8.89
CA LEU A 45 2.86 -5.52 9.43
C LEU A 45 3.36 -4.45 8.44
N VAL A 46 3.36 -3.20 8.88
CA VAL A 46 3.83 -2.05 8.10
C VAL A 46 5.21 -1.65 8.61
N VAL A 47 6.14 -1.53 7.69
CA VAL A 47 7.54 -1.19 7.98
C VAL A 47 7.96 0.04 7.18
N LYS A 48 8.46 1.05 7.88
CA LYS A 48 8.97 2.29 7.28
C LYS A 48 10.45 2.46 7.67
N PRO A 49 11.39 2.19 6.77
CA PRO A 49 12.80 2.52 6.97
C PRO A 49 12.99 4.05 7.02
N PRO A 50 14.05 4.57 7.67
CA PRO A 50 14.29 6.01 7.79
C PRO A 50 14.84 6.63 6.48
N ALA A 51 14.44 6.10 5.34
CA ALA A 51 14.88 6.53 4.04
C ALA A 51 13.80 7.35 3.35
N GLY A 52 14.15 8.52 2.85
CA GLY A 52 13.34 9.33 1.95
C GLY A 52 13.53 8.86 0.51
N LEU A 53 12.45 8.81 -0.25
CA LEU A 53 12.47 8.47 -1.66
C LEU A 53 11.59 9.47 -2.41
N PRO A 54 12.18 10.40 -3.17
CA PRO A 54 11.40 11.37 -3.93
C PRO A 54 10.54 10.68 -4.98
N THR A 55 9.24 10.94 -4.94
CA THR A 55 8.26 10.31 -5.85
C THR A 55 8.55 10.62 -7.32
N ASP A 56 8.95 11.85 -7.61
CA ASP A 56 9.34 12.30 -8.95
C ASP A 56 10.55 11.53 -9.52
N ALA A 57 11.52 11.19 -8.67
CA ALA A 57 12.68 10.39 -9.08
C ALA A 57 12.29 8.97 -9.54
N ILE A 58 11.26 8.38 -8.93
CA ILE A 58 10.74 7.08 -9.34
C ILE A 58 9.99 7.20 -10.66
N PHE A 59 9.06 8.15 -10.75
CA PHE A 59 8.23 8.29 -11.96
C PHE A 59 9.02 8.75 -13.19
N SER A 60 10.15 9.45 -13.01
CA SER A 60 11.04 9.86 -14.10
C SER A 60 12.09 8.81 -14.48
N ALA A 61 12.19 7.70 -13.74
CA ALA A 61 13.17 6.66 -14.02
C ALA A 61 12.96 6.02 -15.40
N ALA A 62 14.06 5.91 -16.16
CA ALA A 62 14.02 5.37 -17.52
C ALA A 62 13.69 3.86 -17.56
N ASP A 63 14.00 3.15 -16.48
CA ASP A 63 13.75 1.72 -16.30
C ASP A 63 12.40 1.42 -15.63
N LEU A 64 11.56 2.43 -15.37
CA LEU A 64 10.22 2.21 -14.87
C LEU A 64 9.36 1.50 -15.92
N LYS A 65 8.85 0.32 -15.57
CA LYS A 65 7.93 -0.41 -16.41
C LYS A 65 6.59 0.34 -16.51
N ARG A 66 6.12 0.58 -17.76
CA ARG A 66 4.89 1.32 -18.05
C ARG A 66 3.91 0.56 -18.95
N ASP A 67 4.24 -0.67 -19.28
CA ASP A 67 3.51 -1.54 -20.20
C ASP A 67 2.94 -2.80 -19.50
N THR A 68 2.80 -2.74 -18.19
CA THR A 68 2.16 -3.80 -17.42
C THR A 68 0.68 -3.92 -17.83
N GLU A 69 0.24 -5.14 -18.08
CA GLU A 69 -1.17 -5.41 -18.39
C GLU A 69 -2.10 -4.84 -17.30
N ALA A 70 -3.22 -4.26 -17.74
CA ALA A 70 -4.18 -3.70 -16.82
C ALA A 70 -4.74 -4.80 -15.90
N ALA A 71 -4.70 -4.54 -14.62
CA ALA A 71 -5.31 -5.40 -13.61
C ALA A 71 -6.83 -5.44 -13.80
N THR A 72 -7.46 -6.55 -13.42
CA THR A 72 -8.92 -6.69 -13.49
C THR A 72 -9.52 -6.89 -12.11
N MET A 73 -10.70 -6.31 -11.89
CA MET A 73 -11.44 -6.48 -10.63
C MET A 73 -11.74 -7.97 -10.34
N ARG A 74 -11.96 -8.78 -11.38
CA ARG A 74 -12.18 -10.23 -11.23
C ARG A 74 -10.93 -10.95 -10.70
N GLY A 75 -9.75 -10.60 -11.22
CA GLY A 75 -8.47 -11.13 -10.72
C GLY A 75 -8.21 -10.73 -9.28
N PHE A 76 -8.52 -9.46 -8.94
CA PHE A 76 -8.46 -8.98 -7.57
C PHE A 76 -9.41 -9.75 -6.63
N ALA A 77 -10.68 -9.92 -6.98
CA ALA A 77 -11.66 -10.59 -6.14
C ALA A 77 -11.29 -12.04 -5.81
N ALA A 78 -10.55 -12.72 -6.71
CA ALA A 78 -10.10 -14.09 -6.49
C ALA A 78 -9.03 -14.23 -5.38
N ASN A 79 -8.18 -13.20 -5.17
CA ASN A 79 -7.14 -13.16 -4.15
C ASN A 79 -6.76 -11.72 -3.79
N ALA A 80 -7.65 -11.02 -3.10
CA ALA A 80 -7.52 -9.58 -2.88
C ALA A 80 -6.19 -9.14 -2.26
N TYR A 81 -5.68 -9.90 -1.30
CA TYR A 81 -4.44 -9.53 -0.59
C TYR A 81 -3.14 -10.03 -1.25
N GLY A 82 -3.23 -11.07 -2.06
CA GLY A 82 -2.10 -11.57 -2.87
C GLY A 82 -2.07 -10.99 -4.29
N PHE A 83 -3.11 -10.23 -4.68
CA PHE A 83 -3.27 -9.72 -6.03
C PHE A 83 -2.31 -8.56 -6.35
N GLY A 84 -1.88 -8.56 -7.61
CA GLY A 84 -1.11 -7.46 -8.19
C GLY A 84 0.33 -7.36 -7.69
N HIS A 85 1.01 -6.36 -8.20
CA HIS A 85 2.38 -5.99 -7.83
C HIS A 85 2.52 -4.47 -7.94
N ASN A 86 3.64 -3.94 -7.48
CA ASN A 86 3.93 -2.51 -7.57
C ASN A 86 5.07 -2.29 -8.55
N ASP A 87 4.79 -1.76 -9.74
CA ASP A 87 5.79 -1.49 -10.77
C ASP A 87 6.84 -0.44 -10.34
N LEU A 88 6.53 0.37 -9.33
CA LEU A 88 7.48 1.33 -8.76
C LEU A 88 8.52 0.65 -7.86
N GLN A 89 8.22 -0.55 -7.33
CA GLN A 89 9.06 -1.23 -6.35
C GLN A 89 10.48 -1.56 -6.87
N PRO A 90 10.68 -2.11 -8.08
CA PRO A 90 12.03 -2.38 -8.60
C PRO A 90 12.90 -1.11 -8.67
N VAL A 91 12.31 -0.01 -9.14
CA VAL A 91 12.99 1.29 -9.21
C VAL A 91 13.33 1.79 -7.81
N ALA A 92 12.37 1.70 -6.88
CA ALA A 92 12.54 2.11 -5.49
C ALA A 92 13.67 1.31 -4.80
N GLN A 93 13.71 -0.01 -5.01
CA GLN A 93 14.76 -0.88 -4.46
C GLN A 93 16.16 -0.51 -4.97
N ARG A 94 16.26 -0.11 -6.24
CA ARG A 94 17.52 0.36 -6.83
C ARG A 94 17.95 1.72 -6.27
N LEU A 95 17.02 2.67 -6.14
CA LEU A 95 17.30 4.03 -5.67
C LEU A 95 17.45 4.12 -4.15
N CYS A 96 16.84 3.22 -3.41
CA CYS A 96 16.77 3.24 -1.96
C CYS A 96 17.00 1.85 -1.38
N PRO A 97 18.25 1.48 -1.01
CA PRO A 97 18.57 0.18 -0.43
C PRO A 97 17.74 -0.18 0.80
N GLY A 98 17.25 0.82 1.55
CA GLY A 98 16.36 0.63 2.70
C GLY A 98 15.07 -0.11 2.36
N VAL A 99 14.53 0.05 1.15
CA VAL A 99 13.36 -0.71 0.68
C VAL A 99 13.69 -2.19 0.57
N THR A 100 14.81 -2.53 -0.09
CA THR A 100 15.27 -3.93 -0.19
C THR A 100 15.54 -4.53 1.18
N GLN A 101 16.19 -3.79 2.07
CA GLN A 101 16.47 -4.25 3.44
C GLN A 101 15.16 -4.54 4.20
N ALA A 102 14.15 -3.66 4.06
CA ALA A 102 12.86 -3.84 4.71
C ALA A 102 12.09 -5.06 4.18
N LEU A 103 12.11 -5.29 2.86
CA LEU A 103 11.51 -6.48 2.26
C LEU A 103 12.22 -7.77 2.73
N ASN A 104 13.54 -7.82 2.69
CA ASN A 104 14.31 -8.96 3.16
C ASN A 104 14.09 -9.21 4.67
N TRP A 105 13.98 -8.16 5.47
CA TRP A 105 13.69 -8.29 6.89
C TRP A 105 12.29 -8.90 7.13
N LEU A 106 11.26 -8.51 6.36
CA LEU A 106 9.96 -9.17 6.41
C LEU A 106 10.05 -10.65 6.07
N GLU A 107 10.87 -11.02 5.08
CA GLU A 107 11.09 -12.44 4.72
C GLU A 107 11.70 -13.26 5.85
N THR A 108 12.59 -12.69 6.66
CA THR A 108 13.13 -13.38 7.84
C THR A 108 12.06 -13.75 8.86
N HIS A 109 10.93 -13.02 8.84
CA HIS A 109 9.75 -13.30 9.66
C HIS A 109 8.67 -14.13 8.91
N GLN A 110 9.02 -14.74 7.76
CA GLN A 110 8.11 -15.54 6.93
C GLN A 110 6.92 -14.72 6.39
N LEU A 111 7.13 -13.42 6.18
CA LEU A 111 6.14 -12.50 5.65
C LEU A 111 6.53 -12.06 4.24
N GLN A 112 5.60 -12.24 3.28
CA GLN A 112 5.80 -11.74 1.92
C GLN A 112 5.47 -10.25 1.85
N GLY A 113 6.53 -9.44 1.77
CA GLY A 113 6.43 -7.98 1.74
C GLY A 113 6.20 -7.40 0.35
N ARG A 114 5.50 -6.27 0.31
CA ARG A 114 5.37 -5.39 -0.87
C ARG A 114 5.54 -3.93 -0.46
N MET A 115 6.06 -3.13 -1.39
CA MET A 115 6.10 -1.69 -1.21
C MET A 115 4.71 -1.09 -1.45
N THR A 116 4.33 -0.10 -0.65
CA THR A 116 3.10 0.67 -0.85
C THR A 116 3.40 2.02 -1.49
N GLY A 117 2.56 2.42 -2.45
CA GLY A 117 2.72 3.67 -3.19
C GLY A 117 4.10 3.79 -3.84
N SER A 118 4.71 4.96 -3.75
CA SER A 118 6.07 5.24 -4.22
C SER A 118 7.16 4.90 -3.19
N GLY A 119 6.79 4.29 -2.05
CA GLY A 119 7.73 3.91 -0.98
C GLY A 119 7.99 5.06 0.00
N SER A 120 8.97 4.93 0.86
CA SER A 120 9.81 3.76 1.15
C SER A 120 9.14 2.72 2.06
N ALA A 121 7.88 2.93 2.45
CA ALA A 121 7.15 2.00 3.30
C ALA A 121 6.84 0.68 2.56
N VAL A 122 7.02 -0.42 3.28
CA VAL A 122 6.64 -1.76 2.82
C VAL A 122 5.63 -2.37 3.80
N PHE A 123 4.84 -3.32 3.34
CA PHE A 123 3.87 -4.01 4.18
C PHE A 123 3.79 -5.48 3.80
N ALA A 124 3.35 -6.31 4.74
CA ALA A 124 3.03 -7.70 4.51
C ALA A 124 1.76 -8.09 5.28
N GLN A 125 0.92 -8.92 4.69
CA GLN A 125 -0.21 -9.51 5.39
C GLN A 125 0.29 -10.50 6.45
N VAL A 126 -0.24 -10.43 7.65
CA VAL A 126 0.05 -11.36 8.75
C VAL A 126 -0.97 -12.49 8.69
N GLN A 127 -0.50 -13.69 8.34
CA GLN A 127 -1.36 -14.89 8.17
C GLN A 127 -1.17 -15.93 9.28
N HIS A 128 -0.24 -15.68 10.22
CA HIS A 128 0.08 -16.56 11.32
C HIS A 128 0.31 -15.75 12.61
N ALA A 129 0.30 -16.42 13.75
CA ALA A 129 0.57 -15.74 15.01
C ALA A 129 1.98 -15.12 15.00
N LEU A 130 2.03 -13.83 15.31
CA LEU A 130 3.25 -13.03 15.30
C LEU A 130 3.51 -12.50 16.71
N ASP A 131 4.71 -12.76 17.24
CA ASP A 131 5.18 -12.12 18.47
C ASP A 131 5.68 -10.71 18.13
N LEU A 132 4.75 -9.73 18.18
CA LEU A 132 5.04 -8.37 17.77
C LEU A 132 6.20 -7.74 18.56
N ALA A 133 6.34 -8.08 19.84
CA ALA A 133 7.43 -7.54 20.67
C ALA A 133 8.79 -8.00 20.13
N LYS A 134 8.95 -9.30 19.87
CA LYS A 134 10.19 -9.83 19.28
C LYS A 134 10.46 -9.30 17.88
N VAL A 135 9.41 -9.15 17.06
CA VAL A 135 9.54 -8.58 15.72
C VAL A 135 10.03 -7.13 15.81
N GLN A 136 9.45 -6.31 16.67
CA GLN A 136 9.87 -4.92 16.85
C GLN A 136 11.29 -4.81 17.44
N GLU A 137 11.66 -5.70 18.37
CA GLU A 137 13.00 -5.75 18.96
C GLU A 137 14.08 -6.16 17.94
N SER A 138 13.73 -6.98 16.96
CA SER A 138 14.63 -7.38 15.87
C SER A 138 14.80 -6.33 14.77
N ALA A 139 13.95 -5.30 14.77
CA ALA A 139 13.99 -4.27 13.74
C ALA A 139 15.26 -3.41 13.88
N PRO A 140 15.91 -3.04 12.76
CA PRO A 140 17.00 -2.08 12.79
C PRO A 140 16.62 -0.77 13.47
N GLU A 141 17.59 -0.12 14.11
CA GLU A 141 17.41 1.15 14.78
C GLU A 141 16.79 2.20 13.84
N HIS A 142 15.89 3.01 14.37
CA HIS A 142 15.14 4.05 13.66
C HIS A 142 14.08 3.56 12.63
N TRP A 143 13.86 2.26 12.50
CA TRP A 143 12.76 1.77 11.69
C TRP A 143 11.44 1.89 12.45
N GLN A 144 10.39 2.27 11.74
CA GLN A 144 9.04 2.23 12.29
C GLN A 144 8.38 0.92 11.87
N VAL A 145 8.02 0.09 12.87
CA VAL A 145 7.33 -1.19 12.66
C VAL A 145 6.01 -1.15 13.40
N ARG A 146 4.91 -1.34 12.68
CA ARG A 146 3.55 -1.29 13.23
C ARG A 146 2.69 -2.43 12.72
N LEU A 147 1.98 -3.08 13.64
CA LEU A 147 0.88 -3.97 13.30
C LEU A 147 -0.38 -3.12 13.14
N CYS A 148 -1.06 -3.25 12.01
CA CYS A 148 -2.25 -2.48 11.65
C CYS A 148 -3.30 -3.44 11.09
N SER A 149 -4.58 -3.17 11.36
CA SER A 149 -5.70 -3.85 10.69
C SER A 149 -6.22 -2.98 9.56
N ASN A 150 -6.74 -3.60 8.49
CA ASN A 150 -7.42 -2.86 7.44
C ASN A 150 -8.73 -2.25 7.96
N LEU A 151 -9.14 -1.17 7.35
CA LEU A 151 -10.41 -0.49 7.66
C LEU A 151 -11.40 -0.70 6.50
N GLY A 152 -12.64 -1.02 6.81
CA GLY A 152 -13.72 -1.03 5.82
C GLY A 152 -14.23 0.38 5.50
N VAL A 153 -14.18 1.27 6.50
CA VAL A 153 -14.65 2.66 6.41
C VAL A 153 -13.62 3.57 7.06
N HIS A 154 -13.33 4.69 6.42
CA HIS A 154 -12.41 5.69 6.97
C HIS A 154 -13.00 6.30 8.27
N PRO A 155 -12.21 6.46 9.34
CA PRO A 155 -12.73 6.97 10.63
C PRO A 155 -13.39 8.36 10.55
N LEU A 156 -13.02 9.17 9.55
CA LEU A 156 -13.60 10.50 9.31
C LEU A 156 -14.74 10.47 8.27
N ALA A 157 -15.20 9.28 7.82
CA ALA A 157 -16.33 9.21 6.91
C ALA A 157 -17.57 9.80 7.58
N GLY A 158 -18.23 10.76 6.91
CA GLY A 158 -19.38 11.48 7.44
C GLY A 158 -19.05 12.66 8.35
N TRP A 159 -17.81 12.87 8.74
CA TRP A 159 -17.42 14.00 9.62
C TRP A 159 -17.73 15.38 9.01
N ALA A 160 -17.66 15.51 7.71
CA ALA A 160 -17.92 16.78 7.00
C ALA A 160 -19.40 16.96 6.59
N THR A 161 -20.30 16.08 6.98
CA THR A 161 -21.74 16.14 6.65
C THR A 161 -22.62 16.63 7.80
N ALA A 162 -22.00 17.07 8.90
CA ALA A 162 -22.70 17.63 10.06
C ALA A 162 -22.81 19.15 9.96
#